data_1cb7ef3e88486540a809a96979e5af7e
#
_entry.id   1cb7ef3e88486540a809a96979e5af7e
#
_cell.length_a   1.000
_cell.length_b   1.000
_cell.length_c   1.000
_cell.angle_alpha   90.00
_cell.angle_beta   90.00
_cell.angle_gamma   90.00
#
_symmetry.space_group_name_H-M   'P 1'
#
loop_
_entity.id
_entity.type
_entity.pdbx_description
1 polymer ?
#
loop_
_entity_poly.entity_id
_entity_poly.type
_entity_poly.pdbx_seq_one_letter_code
_entity_poly.pdbx_strand_id
1 'polypeptide(L)'
;MEPEQFQETFQRLETEVQKVIVGHRDLIRKVLIAFFAGGHVLLEGVPGLGKTLLVKSLSHALGMSFKRIQFTPDLMPSDIVGTEVLTENIGRREFQFKKGPIFAHVVLADEINRATPKTQSAVLEAMEERQVTVFGESHILESPFMVLATQNPIELEGTYPLPEAQLDRFFFKLLVTSPTPAELREILKRTTGTESDDATKVLPEDSGKLVNEMNQLLRQVMIAPPIEDYVVRLVHATQNAAQNGGQPNVYVKQYIRFGSSPRGAQSVILGAKGNALIEGRVHVSYTDVEKIIYPALRHRLILNFQAEAENVTADQVIAEVIKQVPKN
;
A
#
# COMPACT_ATOMS: atom_id res chain seq x y z
N MET A 1 7.88 -21.77 8.61
CA MET A 1 7.87 -21.80 7.11
C MET A 1 9.28 -21.66 6.60
N GLU A 2 9.67 -22.41 5.56
CA GLU A 2 10.98 -22.28 4.91
C GLU A 2 10.95 -21.23 3.78
N PRO A 3 12.09 -20.60 3.42
CA PRO A 3 12.17 -19.57 2.37
C PRO A 3 11.65 -20.04 1.01
N GLU A 4 11.91 -21.30 0.63
CA GLU A 4 11.46 -21.90 -0.63
C GLU A 4 9.92 -22.00 -0.68
N GLN A 5 9.29 -22.37 0.44
CA GLN A 5 7.83 -22.42 0.55
C GLN A 5 7.19 -21.04 0.43
N PHE A 6 7.83 -20.00 0.99
CA PHE A 6 7.39 -18.62 0.81
C PHE A 6 7.44 -18.23 -0.66
N GLN A 7 8.57 -18.49 -1.33
CA GLN A 7 8.77 -18.16 -2.73
C GLN A 7 7.74 -18.85 -3.62
N GLU A 8 7.53 -20.15 -3.43
CA GLU A 8 6.53 -20.93 -4.19
C GLU A 8 5.12 -20.38 -3.98
N THR A 9 4.74 -20.13 -2.73
CA THR A 9 3.42 -19.58 -2.39
C THR A 9 3.22 -18.21 -3.02
N PHE A 10 4.22 -17.34 -2.95
CA PHE A 10 4.18 -16.02 -3.55
C PHE A 10 4.04 -16.09 -5.07
N GLN A 11 4.80 -16.95 -5.74
CA GLN A 11 4.74 -17.13 -7.20
C GLN A 11 3.36 -17.67 -7.64
N ARG A 12 2.78 -18.59 -6.87
CA ARG A 12 1.42 -19.09 -7.13
C ARG A 12 0.39 -17.98 -7.01
N LEU A 13 0.47 -17.14 -5.98
CA LEU A 13 -0.40 -15.97 -5.80
C LEU A 13 -0.25 -14.97 -6.95
N GLU A 14 0.99 -14.62 -7.31
CA GLU A 14 1.29 -13.72 -8.43
C GLU A 14 0.69 -14.26 -9.74
N THR A 15 0.90 -15.54 -10.05
CA THR A 15 0.41 -16.20 -11.26
C THR A 15 -1.12 -16.22 -11.29
N GLU A 16 -1.75 -16.51 -10.16
CA GLU A 16 -3.20 -16.61 -10.08
C GLU A 16 -3.89 -15.25 -10.30
N VAL A 17 -3.34 -14.19 -9.69
CA VAL A 17 -3.86 -12.84 -9.91
C VAL A 17 -3.64 -12.39 -11.37
N GLN A 18 -2.52 -12.78 -12.00
CA GLN A 18 -2.23 -12.45 -13.41
C GLN A 18 -3.18 -13.14 -14.41
N LYS A 19 -3.87 -14.21 -14.04
CA LYS A 19 -4.93 -14.78 -14.90
C LYS A 19 -6.06 -13.78 -15.15
N VAL A 20 -6.38 -12.98 -14.12
CA VAL A 20 -7.46 -11.98 -14.18
C VAL A 20 -6.94 -10.61 -14.60
N ILE A 21 -5.79 -10.21 -14.07
CA ILE A 21 -5.19 -8.89 -14.30
C ILE A 21 -4.13 -9.00 -15.39
N VAL A 22 -4.42 -8.40 -16.53
CA VAL A 22 -3.48 -8.33 -17.66
C VAL A 22 -2.45 -7.22 -17.40
N GLY A 23 -1.17 -7.55 -17.59
CA GLY A 23 -0.08 -6.61 -17.31
C GLY A 23 0.12 -6.39 -15.80
N HIS A 24 0.65 -5.24 -15.45
CA HIS A 24 0.81 -4.80 -14.04
C HIS A 24 1.54 -5.79 -13.11
N ARG A 25 2.40 -6.67 -13.66
CA ARG A 25 3.09 -7.69 -12.86
C ARG A 25 3.88 -7.08 -11.69
N ASP A 26 4.61 -6.00 -11.95
CA ASP A 26 5.38 -5.30 -10.92
C ASP A 26 4.49 -4.67 -9.85
N LEU A 27 3.31 -4.16 -10.24
CA LEU A 27 2.29 -3.65 -9.32
C LEU A 27 1.76 -4.75 -8.40
N ILE A 28 1.35 -5.90 -8.96
CA ILE A 28 0.86 -7.07 -8.21
C ILE A 28 1.92 -7.52 -7.20
N ARG A 29 3.17 -7.65 -7.65
CA ARG A 29 4.31 -8.04 -6.81
C ARG A 29 4.49 -7.10 -5.64
N LYS A 30 4.47 -5.78 -5.85
CA LYS A 30 4.62 -4.77 -4.80
C LYS A 30 3.43 -4.74 -3.83
N VAL A 31 2.20 -4.96 -4.31
CA VAL A 31 1.03 -5.09 -3.43
C VAL A 31 1.15 -6.32 -2.54
N LEU A 32 1.57 -7.47 -3.08
CA LEU A 32 1.83 -8.69 -2.29
C LEU A 32 2.96 -8.50 -1.28
N ILE A 33 4.07 -7.84 -1.67
CA ILE A 33 5.15 -7.50 -0.71
C ILE A 33 4.61 -6.66 0.44
N ALA A 34 3.82 -5.63 0.13
CA ALA A 34 3.22 -4.78 1.16
C ALA A 34 2.28 -5.57 2.08
N PHE A 35 1.48 -6.49 1.53
CA PHE A 35 0.59 -7.36 2.29
C PHE A 35 1.36 -8.24 3.28
N PHE A 36 2.39 -8.96 2.81
CA PHE A 36 3.21 -9.81 3.68
C PHE A 36 4.13 -9.01 4.62
N ALA A 37 4.44 -7.75 4.30
CA ALA A 37 5.12 -6.84 5.23
C ALA A 37 4.18 -6.28 6.32
N GLY A 38 2.87 -6.49 6.20
CA GLY A 38 1.84 -5.94 7.09
C GLY A 38 1.57 -4.46 6.85
N GLY A 39 1.86 -3.95 5.64
CA GLY A 39 1.68 -2.56 5.26
C GLY A 39 0.40 -2.28 4.50
N HIS A 40 0.09 -1.00 4.30
CA HIS A 40 -1.04 -0.51 3.53
C HIS A 40 -0.54 0.14 2.23
N VAL A 41 -1.37 0.16 1.19
CA VAL A 41 -0.96 0.66 -0.14
C VAL A 41 -1.88 1.77 -0.63
N LEU A 42 -1.29 2.82 -1.18
CA LEU A 42 -1.99 3.85 -1.93
C LEU A 42 -1.79 3.59 -3.43
N LEU A 43 -2.88 3.38 -4.14
CA LEU A 43 -2.91 3.21 -5.59
C LEU A 43 -3.31 4.53 -6.24
N GLU A 44 -2.43 5.14 -7.01
CA GLU A 44 -2.74 6.36 -7.75
C GLU A 44 -2.86 6.05 -9.25
N GLY A 45 -3.92 6.48 -9.85
CA GLY A 45 -4.16 6.28 -11.29
C GLY A 45 -5.57 6.67 -11.70
N VAL A 46 -5.76 6.89 -12.99
CA VAL A 46 -7.05 7.26 -13.55
C VAL A 46 -8.12 6.18 -13.33
N PRO A 47 -9.42 6.54 -13.38
CA PRO A 47 -10.51 5.57 -13.30
C PRO A 47 -10.45 4.55 -14.43
N GLY A 48 -11.05 3.38 -14.22
CA GLY A 48 -11.18 2.35 -15.27
C GLY A 48 -9.96 1.46 -15.50
N LEU A 49 -8.88 1.61 -14.73
CA LEU A 49 -7.66 0.78 -14.85
C LEU A 49 -7.69 -0.53 -14.05
N GLY A 50 -8.86 -1.03 -13.68
CA GLY A 50 -9.00 -2.33 -13.03
C GLY A 50 -8.56 -2.39 -11.57
N LYS A 51 -8.38 -1.26 -10.86
CA LYS A 51 -7.95 -1.23 -9.45
C LYS A 51 -8.84 -2.07 -8.54
N THR A 52 -10.15 -1.96 -8.67
CA THR A 52 -11.11 -2.75 -7.88
C THR A 52 -11.02 -4.24 -8.20
N LEU A 53 -10.86 -4.59 -9.48
CA LEU A 53 -10.69 -5.98 -9.91
C LEU A 53 -9.40 -6.58 -9.35
N LEU A 54 -8.30 -5.83 -9.38
CA LEU A 54 -7.02 -6.24 -8.80
C LEU A 54 -7.18 -6.61 -7.32
N VAL A 55 -7.78 -5.72 -6.52
CA VAL A 55 -7.92 -5.95 -5.07
C VAL A 55 -8.85 -7.12 -4.77
N LYS A 56 -9.96 -7.24 -5.51
CA LYS A 56 -10.89 -8.37 -5.38
C LYS A 56 -10.20 -9.70 -5.72
N SER A 57 -9.50 -9.77 -6.84
CA SER A 57 -8.78 -10.98 -7.27
C SER A 57 -7.67 -11.38 -6.30
N LEU A 58 -6.92 -10.38 -5.79
CA LEU A 58 -5.89 -10.58 -4.79
C LEU A 58 -6.48 -11.17 -3.50
N SER A 59 -7.55 -10.55 -2.98
CA SER A 59 -8.19 -11.01 -1.73
C SER A 59 -8.73 -12.42 -1.87
N HIS A 60 -9.29 -12.74 -3.03
CA HIS A 60 -9.81 -14.08 -3.33
C HIS A 60 -8.67 -15.12 -3.38
N ALA A 61 -7.57 -14.81 -4.10
CA ALA A 61 -6.40 -15.69 -4.16
C ALA A 61 -5.78 -15.94 -2.78
N LEU A 62 -5.78 -14.92 -1.91
CA LEU A 62 -5.30 -15.00 -0.53
C LEU A 62 -6.27 -15.74 0.42
N GLY A 63 -7.50 -16.08 0.01
CA GLY A 63 -8.52 -16.65 0.89
C GLY A 63 -8.97 -15.69 2.00
N MET A 64 -8.88 -14.37 1.78
CA MET A 64 -9.14 -13.34 2.76
C MET A 64 -10.49 -12.65 2.51
N SER A 65 -11.17 -12.26 3.59
CA SER A 65 -12.40 -11.46 3.49
C SER A 65 -12.10 -10.09 2.88
N PHE A 66 -12.98 -9.65 1.97
CA PHE A 66 -12.86 -8.42 1.22
C PHE A 66 -14.08 -7.53 1.41
N LYS A 67 -13.85 -6.22 1.60
CA LYS A 67 -14.88 -5.18 1.55
C LYS A 67 -14.40 -3.99 0.74
N ARG A 68 -15.32 -3.40 -0.02
CA ARG A 68 -15.10 -2.13 -0.73
C ARG A 68 -15.87 -1.02 -0.03
N ILE A 69 -15.22 0.10 0.20
CA ILE A 69 -15.80 1.34 0.71
C ILE A 69 -15.61 2.37 -0.40
N GLN A 70 -16.71 2.80 -1.03
CA GLN A 70 -16.67 3.89 -1.98
C GLN A 70 -16.75 5.20 -1.21
N PHE A 71 -15.74 6.03 -1.32
CA PHE A 71 -15.69 7.32 -0.65
C PHE A 71 -16.48 8.36 -1.45
N THR A 72 -17.39 9.04 -0.76
CA THR A 72 -18.25 10.12 -1.29
C THR A 72 -18.28 11.26 -0.28
N PRO A 73 -18.63 12.50 -0.69
CA PRO A 73 -18.65 13.64 0.23
C PRO A 73 -19.61 13.49 1.42
N ASP A 74 -20.65 12.67 1.28
CA ASP A 74 -21.68 12.40 2.29
C ASP A 74 -21.38 11.18 3.16
N LEU A 75 -20.34 10.39 2.86
CA LEU A 75 -19.95 9.22 3.65
C LEU A 75 -19.55 9.62 5.07
N MET A 76 -20.15 8.97 6.06
CA MET A 76 -19.88 9.22 7.47
C MET A 76 -18.89 8.19 8.06
N PRO A 77 -18.12 8.56 9.10
CA PRO A 77 -17.25 7.59 9.81
C PRO A 77 -17.99 6.34 10.30
N SER A 78 -19.25 6.49 10.77
CA SER A 78 -20.08 5.37 11.21
C SER A 78 -20.40 4.36 10.11
N ASP A 79 -20.44 4.80 8.83
CA ASP A 79 -20.66 3.91 7.70
C ASP A 79 -19.46 3.00 7.45
N ILE A 80 -18.29 3.42 7.91
CA ILE A 80 -17.00 2.71 7.80
C ILE A 80 -16.78 1.78 8.98
N VAL A 81 -16.87 2.32 10.20
CA VAL A 81 -16.52 1.60 11.43
C VAL A 81 -17.69 0.80 11.99
N GLY A 82 -18.91 1.17 11.64
CA GLY A 82 -20.12 0.59 12.21
C GLY A 82 -20.74 1.46 13.29
N THR A 83 -21.86 1.01 13.81
CA THR A 83 -22.65 1.76 14.78
C THR A 83 -23.38 0.81 15.72
N GLU A 84 -23.80 1.31 16.88
CA GLU A 84 -24.74 0.59 17.76
C GLU A 84 -26.16 0.72 17.21
N VAL A 85 -26.85 -0.40 17.15
CA VAL A 85 -28.26 -0.47 16.79
C VAL A 85 -29.05 -1.04 17.97
N LEU A 86 -30.21 -0.44 18.25
CA LEU A 86 -31.12 -0.95 19.25
C LEU A 86 -31.84 -2.19 18.67
N THR A 87 -31.55 -3.36 19.23
CA THR A 87 -32.22 -4.63 18.86
C THR A 87 -33.19 -5.04 19.93
N GLU A 88 -34.34 -5.57 19.53
CA GLU A 88 -35.33 -6.09 20.45
C GLU A 88 -35.31 -7.63 20.35
N ASN A 89 -34.77 -8.28 21.38
CA ASN A 89 -34.73 -9.73 21.52
C ASN A 89 -35.60 -10.15 22.72
N ILE A 90 -36.64 -10.95 22.45
CA ILE A 90 -37.52 -11.56 23.45
C ILE A 90 -38.03 -10.50 24.49
N GLY A 91 -38.48 -9.32 23.99
CA GLY A 91 -39.02 -8.24 24.83
C GLY A 91 -37.97 -7.44 25.62
N ARG A 92 -36.69 -7.64 25.41
CA ARG A 92 -35.59 -6.81 25.93
C ARG A 92 -34.98 -5.97 24.85
N ARG A 93 -34.77 -4.69 25.11
CA ARG A 93 -34.06 -3.79 24.20
C ARG A 93 -32.61 -3.72 24.63
N GLU A 94 -31.72 -4.11 23.72
CA GLU A 94 -30.26 -4.10 23.94
C GLU A 94 -29.59 -3.38 22.78
N PHE A 95 -28.56 -2.57 23.09
CA PHE A 95 -27.68 -2.02 22.07
C PHE A 95 -26.74 -3.10 21.62
N GLN A 96 -26.67 -3.29 20.30
CA GLN A 96 -25.75 -4.24 19.68
C GLN A 96 -24.88 -3.52 18.67
N PHE A 97 -23.57 -3.69 18.80
CA PHE A 97 -22.62 -3.16 17.83
C PHE A 97 -22.75 -3.91 16.49
N LYS A 98 -23.11 -3.17 15.45
CA LYS A 98 -23.11 -3.66 14.06
C LYS A 98 -21.81 -3.26 13.40
N LYS A 99 -20.93 -4.23 13.15
CA LYS A 99 -19.64 -4.03 12.49
C LYS A 99 -19.81 -3.40 11.10
N GLY A 100 -19.01 -2.37 10.82
CA GLY A 100 -18.92 -1.74 9.51
C GLY A 100 -17.99 -2.49 8.55
N PRO A 101 -17.86 -2.03 7.29
CA PRO A 101 -17.04 -2.68 6.28
C PRO A 101 -15.53 -2.69 6.59
N ILE A 102 -15.04 -1.89 7.53
CA ILE A 102 -13.64 -1.90 7.97
C ILE A 102 -13.21 -3.23 8.59
N PHE A 103 -14.19 -4.02 9.10
CA PHE A 103 -13.94 -5.33 9.71
C PHE A 103 -13.81 -6.43 8.65
N ALA A 104 -12.84 -6.27 7.76
CA ALA A 104 -12.42 -7.27 6.79
C ALA A 104 -10.90 -7.31 6.75
N HIS A 105 -10.32 -8.43 6.30
CA HIS A 105 -8.87 -8.57 6.17
C HIS A 105 -8.28 -7.64 5.10
N VAL A 106 -9.00 -7.48 3.98
CA VAL A 106 -8.62 -6.58 2.89
C VAL A 106 -9.74 -5.59 2.62
N VAL A 107 -9.43 -4.31 2.79
CA VAL A 107 -10.37 -3.21 2.56
C VAL A 107 -9.88 -2.37 1.40
N LEU A 108 -10.72 -2.21 0.38
CA LEU A 108 -10.51 -1.22 -0.68
C LEU A 108 -11.20 0.07 -0.29
N ALA A 109 -10.43 1.09 0.07
CA ALA A 109 -10.89 2.47 0.26
C ALA A 109 -10.84 3.19 -1.09
N ASP A 110 -11.93 3.11 -1.86
CA ASP A 110 -11.96 3.58 -3.24
C ASP A 110 -12.26 5.07 -3.30
N GLU A 111 -11.40 5.85 -3.99
CA GLU A 111 -11.45 7.32 -4.10
C GLU A 111 -11.42 8.03 -2.74
N ILE A 112 -10.47 7.66 -1.87
CA ILE A 112 -10.38 8.14 -0.48
C ILE A 112 -10.38 9.68 -0.37
N ASN A 113 -9.86 10.38 -1.38
CA ASN A 113 -9.81 11.84 -1.45
C ASN A 113 -11.16 12.51 -1.71
N ARG A 114 -12.25 11.77 -1.99
CA ARG A 114 -13.59 12.34 -2.20
C ARG A 114 -14.39 12.57 -0.91
N ALA A 115 -14.03 11.90 0.18
CA ALA A 115 -14.70 12.14 1.47
C ALA A 115 -13.99 13.19 2.31
N THR A 116 -14.72 13.73 3.28
CA THR A 116 -14.22 14.74 4.20
C THR A 116 -13.03 14.23 5.04
N PRO A 117 -12.15 15.10 5.53
CA PRO A 117 -11.02 14.72 6.37
C PRO A 117 -11.41 13.90 7.61
N LYS A 118 -12.60 14.17 8.18
CA LYS A 118 -13.13 13.41 9.32
C LYS A 118 -13.38 11.94 8.95
N THR A 119 -13.94 11.69 7.79
CA THR A 119 -14.22 10.35 7.29
C THR A 119 -12.94 9.62 6.89
N GLN A 120 -12.00 10.32 6.22
CA GLN A 120 -10.68 9.77 5.93
C GLN A 120 -9.95 9.32 7.20
N SER A 121 -10.00 10.15 8.25
CA SER A 121 -9.32 9.85 9.52
C SER A 121 -9.79 8.56 10.16
N ALA A 122 -11.05 8.15 10.02
CA ALA A 122 -11.55 6.89 10.56
C ALA A 122 -10.82 5.66 9.99
N VAL A 123 -10.54 5.65 8.67
CA VAL A 123 -9.76 4.56 8.05
C VAL A 123 -8.28 4.66 8.41
N LEU A 124 -7.72 5.87 8.41
CA LEU A 124 -6.30 6.08 8.69
C LEU A 124 -5.92 5.79 10.15
N GLU A 125 -6.85 6.00 11.09
CA GLU A 125 -6.71 5.57 12.47
C GLU A 125 -6.74 4.04 12.58
N ALA A 126 -7.72 3.40 11.94
CA ALA A 126 -7.81 1.95 11.88
C ALA A 126 -6.56 1.28 11.27
N MET A 127 -5.93 1.93 10.28
CA MET A 127 -4.67 1.47 9.69
C MET A 127 -3.51 1.47 10.69
N GLU A 128 -3.42 2.48 11.54
CA GLU A 128 -2.30 2.63 12.49
C GLU A 128 -2.53 1.81 13.75
N GLU A 129 -3.71 1.94 14.36
CA GLU A 129 -4.03 1.35 15.66
C GLU A 129 -4.45 -0.13 15.56
N ARG A 130 -4.78 -0.63 14.36
CA ARG A 130 -5.34 -1.99 14.15
C ARG A 130 -6.60 -2.26 14.98
N GLN A 131 -7.28 -1.22 15.37
CA GLN A 131 -8.54 -1.22 16.10
C GLN A 131 -9.38 0.01 15.73
N VAL A 132 -10.66 -0.04 16.06
CA VAL A 132 -11.56 1.12 15.98
C VAL A 132 -12.25 1.31 17.31
N THR A 133 -12.49 2.56 17.69
CA THR A 133 -13.20 2.90 18.93
C THR A 133 -14.61 3.40 18.59
N VAL A 134 -15.62 2.70 19.07
CA VAL A 134 -17.03 3.05 18.85
C VAL A 134 -17.72 3.13 20.22
N PHE A 135 -18.34 4.26 20.54
CA PHE A 135 -19.00 4.55 21.82
C PHE A 135 -18.13 4.27 23.07
N GLY A 136 -16.82 4.45 22.95
CA GLY A 136 -15.86 4.24 24.04
C GLY A 136 -15.35 2.80 24.17
N GLU A 137 -15.85 1.87 23.38
CA GLU A 137 -15.35 0.50 23.30
C GLU A 137 -14.39 0.31 22.13
N SER A 138 -13.26 -0.34 22.38
CA SER A 138 -12.25 -0.64 21.37
C SER A 138 -12.50 -2.02 20.76
N HIS A 139 -12.63 -2.05 19.44
CA HIS A 139 -12.84 -3.27 18.65
C HIS A 139 -11.59 -3.55 17.81
N ILE A 140 -10.90 -4.65 18.11
CA ILE A 140 -9.68 -5.06 17.41
C ILE A 140 -10.04 -5.56 16.00
N LEU A 141 -9.24 -5.17 15.01
CA LEU A 141 -9.33 -5.68 13.64
C LEU A 141 -8.55 -6.98 13.52
N GLU A 142 -9.12 -7.95 12.82
CA GLU A 142 -8.51 -9.27 12.64
C GLU A 142 -7.23 -9.18 11.78
N SER A 143 -6.17 -9.88 12.20
CA SER A 143 -4.91 -9.97 11.44
C SER A 143 -4.94 -11.18 10.50
N PRO A 144 -4.44 -11.02 9.26
CA PRO A 144 -3.85 -9.82 8.65
C PRO A 144 -4.91 -8.77 8.29
N PHE A 145 -4.54 -7.49 8.37
CA PHE A 145 -5.40 -6.39 7.97
C PHE A 145 -4.67 -5.46 7.02
N MET A 146 -5.22 -5.24 5.83
CA MET A 146 -4.65 -4.37 4.81
C MET A 146 -5.70 -3.43 4.23
N VAL A 147 -5.36 -2.16 4.14
CA VAL A 147 -6.11 -1.18 3.36
C VAL A 147 -5.35 -0.90 2.06
N LEU A 148 -6.06 -1.03 0.94
CA LEU A 148 -5.65 -0.47 -0.34
C LEU A 148 -6.53 0.75 -0.59
N ALA A 149 -5.95 1.93 -0.52
CA ALA A 149 -6.66 3.16 -0.85
C ALA A 149 -6.41 3.52 -2.31
N THR A 150 -7.42 4.05 -3.00
CA THR A 150 -7.24 4.57 -4.35
C THR A 150 -7.39 6.09 -4.35
N GLN A 151 -6.64 6.74 -5.24
CA GLN A 151 -6.69 8.17 -5.47
C GLN A 151 -6.70 8.45 -6.96
N ASN A 152 -7.56 9.39 -7.39
CA ASN A 152 -7.57 9.85 -8.77
C ASN A 152 -6.81 11.20 -8.83
N PRO A 153 -5.68 11.28 -9.54
CA PRO A 153 -4.88 12.50 -9.60
C PRO A 153 -5.49 13.61 -10.47
N ILE A 154 -6.48 13.28 -11.30
CA ILE A 154 -7.07 14.23 -12.26
C ILE A 154 -8.26 14.98 -11.65
N GLU A 155 -9.00 14.37 -10.73
CA GLU A 155 -10.13 15.00 -10.09
C GLU A 155 -9.67 15.93 -8.96
N LEU A 156 -9.67 17.22 -9.23
CA LEU A 156 -9.34 18.26 -8.24
C LEU A 156 -10.59 18.88 -7.62
N GLU A 157 -11.68 19.01 -8.37
CA GLU A 157 -12.93 19.58 -7.87
C GLU A 157 -13.66 18.63 -6.92
N GLY A 158 -14.10 19.14 -5.77
CA GLY A 158 -14.83 18.36 -4.77
C GLY A 158 -14.00 17.30 -4.05
N THR A 159 -12.66 17.40 -4.08
CA THR A 159 -11.77 16.49 -3.39
C THR A 159 -11.08 17.14 -2.20
N TYR A 160 -10.74 16.31 -1.21
CA TYR A 160 -9.96 16.67 -0.04
C TYR A 160 -8.64 15.87 -0.07
N PRO A 161 -7.51 16.50 -0.42
CA PRO A 161 -6.23 15.82 -0.45
C PRO A 161 -5.89 15.26 0.93
N LEU A 162 -5.28 14.08 0.95
CA LEU A 162 -4.78 13.50 2.19
C LEU A 162 -3.64 14.36 2.74
N PRO A 163 -3.69 14.73 4.02
CA PRO A 163 -2.56 15.41 4.66
C PRO A 163 -1.27 14.58 4.60
N GLU A 164 -0.16 15.25 4.48
CA GLU A 164 1.17 14.63 4.32
C GLU A 164 1.51 13.63 5.44
N ALA A 165 1.18 13.97 6.69
CA ALA A 165 1.36 13.09 7.84
C ALA A 165 0.50 11.80 7.76
N GLN A 166 -0.59 11.84 7.02
CA GLN A 166 -1.46 10.69 6.79
C GLN A 166 -0.97 9.83 5.63
N LEU A 167 -0.39 10.45 4.59
CA LEU A 167 0.28 9.73 3.49
C LEU A 167 1.45 8.88 3.99
N ASP A 168 2.19 9.34 4.99
CA ASP A 168 3.32 8.61 5.58
C ASP A 168 2.94 7.25 6.20
N ARG A 169 1.64 7.01 6.50
CA ARG A 169 1.13 5.73 7.01
C ARG A 169 1.07 4.63 5.94
N PHE A 170 1.02 4.99 4.65
CA PHE A 170 1.05 4.00 3.58
C PHE A 170 2.46 3.45 3.41
N PHE A 171 2.57 2.14 3.32
CA PHE A 171 3.83 1.44 3.09
C PHE A 171 4.41 1.75 1.70
N PHE A 172 3.56 1.67 0.68
CA PHE A 172 3.87 2.04 -0.69
C PHE A 172 2.81 2.95 -1.30
N LYS A 173 3.26 3.88 -2.15
CA LYS A 173 2.43 4.54 -3.16
C LYS A 173 2.79 3.96 -4.53
N LEU A 174 1.83 3.32 -5.18
CA LEU A 174 1.99 2.66 -6.47
C LEU A 174 1.22 3.42 -7.56
N LEU A 175 1.89 3.67 -8.67
CA LEU A 175 1.30 4.33 -9.83
C LEU A 175 0.71 3.28 -10.76
N VAL A 176 -0.59 3.39 -11.05
CA VAL A 176 -1.30 2.53 -11.99
C VAL A 176 -1.32 3.22 -13.34
N THR A 177 -0.55 2.69 -14.29
CA THR A 177 -0.41 3.24 -15.64
C THR A 177 -1.47 2.68 -16.57
N SER A 178 -1.75 3.38 -17.67
CA SER A 178 -2.60 2.85 -18.72
C SER A 178 -1.97 1.62 -19.38
N PRO A 179 -2.77 0.64 -19.79
CA PRO A 179 -2.27 -0.55 -20.46
C PRO A 179 -1.63 -0.20 -21.79
N THR A 180 -0.60 -0.94 -22.16
CA THR A 180 -0.02 -0.89 -23.50
C THR A 180 -1.02 -1.38 -24.55
N PRO A 181 -0.84 -1.05 -25.84
CA PRO A 181 -1.74 -1.57 -26.90
C PRO A 181 -1.86 -3.11 -26.92
N ALA A 182 -0.79 -3.83 -26.57
CA ALA A 182 -0.80 -5.29 -26.51
C ALA A 182 -1.62 -5.79 -25.32
N GLU A 183 -1.44 -5.19 -24.13
CA GLU A 183 -2.23 -5.50 -22.94
C GLU A 183 -3.71 -5.15 -23.13
N LEU A 184 -4.00 -3.99 -23.76
CA LEU A 184 -5.38 -3.59 -24.05
C LEU A 184 -6.07 -4.61 -24.97
N ARG A 185 -5.38 -5.11 -25.99
CA ARG A 185 -5.91 -6.16 -26.88
C ARG A 185 -6.25 -7.43 -26.11
N GLU A 186 -5.38 -7.83 -25.18
CA GLU A 186 -5.62 -9.00 -24.34
C GLU A 186 -6.77 -8.78 -23.36
N ILE A 187 -6.87 -7.57 -22.74
CA ILE A 187 -8.01 -7.18 -21.92
C ILE A 187 -9.33 -7.31 -22.68
N LEU A 188 -9.39 -6.74 -23.91
CA LEU A 188 -10.59 -6.80 -24.74
C LEU A 188 -10.97 -8.26 -25.06
N LYS A 189 -9.99 -9.10 -25.42
CA LYS A 189 -10.24 -10.52 -25.71
C LYS A 189 -10.87 -11.23 -24.51
N ARG A 190 -10.36 -11.00 -23.27
CA ARG A 190 -10.89 -11.61 -22.05
C ARG A 190 -12.22 -11.05 -21.60
N THR A 191 -12.44 -9.74 -21.73
CA THR A 191 -13.62 -9.08 -21.20
C THR A 191 -14.81 -9.06 -22.16
N THR A 192 -14.60 -9.29 -23.45
CA THR A 192 -15.67 -9.36 -24.47
C THR A 192 -15.91 -10.77 -25.00
N GLY A 193 -15.15 -11.75 -24.53
CA GLY A 193 -15.34 -13.18 -24.84
C GLY A 193 -16.40 -13.83 -23.99
N THR A 194 -16.63 -15.11 -24.21
CA THR A 194 -17.59 -15.93 -23.46
C THR A 194 -16.96 -16.60 -22.23
N GLU A 195 -15.65 -16.58 -22.11
CA GLU A 195 -14.92 -17.16 -20.98
C GLU A 195 -14.62 -16.07 -19.96
N SER A 196 -14.94 -16.35 -18.70
CA SER A 196 -14.54 -15.50 -17.56
C SER A 196 -13.38 -16.18 -16.84
N ASP A 197 -12.22 -15.55 -16.85
CA ASP A 197 -11.10 -15.97 -16.01
C ASP A 197 -11.29 -15.39 -14.59
N ASP A 198 -11.77 -16.23 -13.68
CA ASP A 198 -11.80 -15.87 -12.25
C ASP A 198 -10.55 -16.42 -11.55
N ALA A 199 -9.92 -15.60 -10.68
CA ALA A 199 -8.84 -16.08 -9.84
C ALA A 199 -9.35 -17.20 -8.93
N THR A 200 -8.55 -18.27 -8.77
CA THR A 200 -8.85 -19.33 -7.81
C THR A 200 -8.15 -19.06 -6.47
N LYS A 201 -8.67 -19.66 -5.39
CA LYS A 201 -8.02 -19.55 -4.08
C LYS A 201 -6.70 -20.31 -4.09
N VAL A 202 -5.62 -19.63 -3.77
CA VAL A 202 -4.29 -20.24 -3.57
C VAL A 202 -4.09 -20.60 -2.11
N LEU A 203 -4.49 -19.72 -1.20
CA LEU A 203 -4.48 -19.98 0.23
C LEU A 203 -5.89 -20.42 0.69
N PRO A 204 -5.99 -21.35 1.65
CA PRO A 204 -7.27 -21.76 2.22
C PRO A 204 -7.96 -20.59 2.94
N GLU A 205 -9.25 -20.73 3.21
CA GLU A 205 -9.96 -19.84 4.12
C GLU A 205 -9.30 -19.90 5.50
N ASP A 206 -9.32 -18.77 6.23
CA ASP A 206 -8.69 -18.63 7.53
C ASP A 206 -7.15 -18.84 7.56
N SER A 207 -6.47 -18.57 6.45
CA SER A 207 -5.01 -18.65 6.36
C SER A 207 -4.26 -17.53 7.10
N GLY A 208 -4.92 -16.81 8.02
CA GLY A 208 -4.30 -15.74 8.80
C GLY A 208 -3.02 -16.17 9.54
N LYS A 209 -2.99 -17.39 10.08
CA LYS A 209 -1.78 -17.95 10.71
C LYS A 209 -0.64 -18.09 9.71
N LEU A 210 -0.90 -18.64 8.52
CA LEU A 210 0.09 -18.81 7.46
C LEU A 210 0.63 -17.46 6.98
N VAL A 211 -0.24 -16.46 6.80
CA VAL A 211 0.18 -15.10 6.44
C VAL A 211 1.05 -14.48 7.54
N ASN A 212 0.72 -14.69 8.80
CA ASN A 212 1.55 -14.23 9.92
C ASN A 212 2.92 -14.92 9.96
N GLU A 213 3.00 -16.21 9.66
CA GLU A 213 4.28 -16.93 9.50
C GLU A 213 5.10 -16.37 8.33
N MET A 214 4.46 -16.08 7.20
CA MET A 214 5.11 -15.42 6.05
C MET A 214 5.64 -14.02 6.41
N ASN A 215 4.88 -13.24 7.19
CA ASN A 215 5.33 -11.94 7.69
C ASN A 215 6.55 -12.08 8.60
N GLN A 216 6.55 -13.04 9.53
CA GLN A 216 7.68 -13.29 10.42
C GLN A 216 8.92 -13.69 9.64
N LEU A 217 8.80 -14.60 8.66
CA LEU A 217 9.91 -15.00 7.80
C LEU A 217 10.49 -13.82 7.02
N LEU A 218 9.63 -12.97 6.43
CA LEU A 218 10.06 -11.75 5.73
C LEU A 218 10.90 -10.86 6.66
N ARG A 219 10.50 -10.69 7.90
CA ARG A 219 11.24 -9.89 8.89
C ARG A 219 12.60 -10.49 9.27
N GLN A 220 12.73 -11.82 9.21
CA GLN A 220 13.97 -12.56 9.52
C GLN A 220 15.01 -12.49 8.40
N VAL A 221 14.65 -12.07 7.17
CA VAL A 221 15.62 -11.88 6.09
C VAL A 221 16.74 -10.96 6.55
N MET A 222 17.98 -11.39 6.35
CA MET A 222 19.17 -10.66 6.80
C MET A 222 19.43 -9.42 5.95
N ILE A 223 19.88 -8.36 6.60
CA ILE A 223 20.44 -7.17 5.95
C ILE A 223 21.83 -6.92 6.51
N ALA A 224 22.81 -6.81 5.64
CA ALA A 224 24.17 -6.51 6.05
C ALA A 224 24.31 -5.03 6.45
N PRO A 225 25.11 -4.71 7.50
CA PRO A 225 25.27 -3.33 7.95
C PRO A 225 25.58 -2.30 6.85
N PRO A 226 26.43 -2.57 5.83
CA PRO A 226 26.67 -1.61 4.75
C PRO A 226 25.42 -1.27 3.93
N ILE A 227 24.47 -2.22 3.79
CA ILE A 227 23.22 -1.99 3.05
C ILE A 227 22.23 -1.23 3.93
N GLU A 228 22.18 -1.52 5.21
CA GLU A 228 21.38 -0.75 6.18
C GLU A 228 21.85 0.70 6.22
N ASP A 229 23.17 0.94 6.34
CA ASP A 229 23.78 2.26 6.28
C ASP A 229 23.50 2.98 4.96
N TYR A 230 23.45 2.25 3.85
CA TYR A 230 23.07 2.81 2.55
C TYR A 230 21.63 3.33 2.57
N VAL A 231 20.68 2.58 3.12
CA VAL A 231 19.28 3.03 3.28
C VAL A 231 19.22 4.27 4.18
N VAL A 232 19.95 4.29 5.29
CA VAL A 232 20.02 5.44 6.18
C VAL A 232 20.55 6.67 5.43
N ARG A 233 21.65 6.53 4.67
CA ARG A 233 22.21 7.62 3.87
C ARG A 233 21.24 8.10 2.79
N LEU A 234 20.54 7.21 2.10
CA LEU A 234 19.52 7.55 1.10
C LEU A 234 18.39 8.39 1.71
N VAL A 235 17.82 7.92 2.83
CA VAL A 235 16.72 8.64 3.51
C VAL A 235 17.22 9.98 4.06
N HIS A 236 18.40 10.01 4.68
CA HIS A 236 18.99 11.24 5.18
C HIS A 236 19.27 12.24 4.05
N ALA A 237 19.74 11.76 2.87
CA ALA A 237 20.01 12.60 1.72
C ALA A 237 18.72 13.22 1.11
N THR A 238 17.53 12.71 1.41
CA THR A 238 16.25 13.34 1.04
C THR A 238 15.91 14.54 1.93
N GLN A 239 16.55 14.68 3.09
CA GLN A 239 16.30 15.76 4.02
C GLN A 239 17.03 17.04 3.58
N ASN A 240 16.35 18.19 3.70
CA ASN A 240 16.96 19.45 3.34
C ASN A 240 18.07 19.77 4.35
N ALA A 241 19.33 19.74 3.92
CA ALA A 241 20.51 19.84 4.77
C ALA A 241 20.69 21.20 5.50
N ALA A 242 19.89 22.20 5.21
CA ALA A 242 19.83 23.42 6.02
C ALA A 242 19.49 23.12 7.50
N GLN A 243 18.94 21.94 7.78
CA GLN A 243 18.61 21.50 9.13
C GLN A 243 19.65 20.54 9.77
N ASN A 244 20.56 19.93 9.01
CA ASN A 244 21.40 18.82 9.48
C ASN A 244 22.92 18.96 9.23
N GLY A 245 23.42 20.11 8.79
CA GLY A 245 24.88 20.41 8.72
C GLY A 245 25.68 19.65 7.64
N GLY A 246 25.05 18.90 6.75
CA GLY A 246 25.67 18.21 5.62
C GLY A 246 25.66 19.03 4.32
N GLN A 247 26.44 18.62 3.31
CA GLN A 247 26.30 19.18 1.96
C GLN A 247 25.04 18.62 1.30
N PRO A 248 24.00 19.44 1.01
CA PRO A 248 22.78 18.96 0.42
C PRO A 248 22.99 18.58 -1.04
N ASN A 249 22.29 17.53 -1.47
CA ASN A 249 22.02 17.33 -2.89
C ASN A 249 21.37 18.60 -3.46
N VAL A 250 21.91 19.11 -4.58
CA VAL A 250 21.41 20.35 -5.21
C VAL A 250 19.93 20.24 -5.54
N TYR A 251 19.49 19.07 -6.04
CA TYR A 251 18.07 18.78 -6.35
C TYR A 251 17.20 18.79 -5.09
N VAL A 252 17.65 18.19 -3.99
CA VAL A 252 16.90 18.18 -2.72
C VAL A 252 16.78 19.60 -2.18
N LYS A 253 17.87 20.39 -2.20
CA LYS A 253 17.83 21.80 -1.75
C LYS A 253 16.87 22.65 -2.59
N GLN A 254 16.82 22.39 -3.89
CA GLN A 254 16.04 23.18 -4.84
C GLN A 254 14.55 22.79 -4.83
N TYR A 255 14.20 21.51 -4.67
CA TYR A 255 12.86 21.00 -4.93
C TYR A 255 12.16 20.39 -3.73
N ILE A 256 12.86 20.02 -2.65
CA ILE A 256 12.26 19.39 -1.48
C ILE A 256 12.01 20.41 -0.36
N ARG A 257 10.76 20.43 0.10
CA ARG A 257 10.36 21.15 1.32
C ARG A 257 10.62 20.32 2.57
N PHE A 258 10.18 19.05 2.55
CA PHE A 258 10.40 18.06 3.61
C PHE A 258 10.79 16.72 3.01
N GLY A 259 11.84 16.10 3.55
CA GLY A 259 12.28 14.76 3.19
C GLY A 259 11.53 13.65 3.92
N SER A 260 11.91 12.41 3.64
CA SER A 260 11.25 11.24 4.18
C SER A 260 11.45 11.06 5.69
N SER A 261 10.42 10.59 6.37
CA SER A 261 10.45 10.19 7.78
C SER A 261 11.18 8.85 8.00
N PRO A 262 11.47 8.43 9.26
CA PRO A 262 11.96 7.08 9.58
C PRO A 262 11.06 5.95 9.08
N ARG A 263 9.73 6.18 8.95
CA ARG A 263 8.80 5.20 8.35
C ARG A 263 9.16 4.87 6.90
N GLY A 264 9.73 5.85 6.16
CA GLY A 264 10.25 5.60 4.82
C GLY A 264 11.40 4.61 4.81
N ALA A 265 12.39 4.77 5.70
CA ALA A 265 13.48 3.81 5.84
C ALA A 265 12.97 2.41 6.20
N GLN A 266 12.03 2.30 7.13
CA GLN A 266 11.39 1.03 7.50
C GLN A 266 10.69 0.38 6.30
N SER A 267 9.95 1.15 5.50
CA SER A 267 9.27 0.66 4.31
C SER A 267 10.25 0.19 3.24
N VAL A 268 11.38 0.89 3.06
CA VAL A 268 12.45 0.48 2.14
C VAL A 268 13.08 -0.84 2.60
N ILE A 269 13.45 -0.96 3.88
CA ILE A 269 14.08 -2.17 4.41
C ILE A 269 13.15 -3.37 4.31
N LEU A 270 11.91 -3.27 4.80
CA LEU A 270 10.95 -4.37 4.76
C LEU A 270 10.57 -4.76 3.33
N GLY A 271 10.41 -3.76 2.45
CA GLY A 271 10.15 -4.01 1.03
C GLY A 271 11.33 -4.70 0.34
N ALA A 272 12.57 -4.29 0.63
CA ALA A 272 13.78 -4.91 0.10
C ALA A 272 13.95 -6.36 0.60
N LYS A 273 13.64 -6.64 1.88
CA LYS A 273 13.59 -8.00 2.44
C LYS A 273 12.57 -8.86 1.70
N GLY A 274 11.36 -8.35 1.46
CA GLY A 274 10.33 -9.03 0.68
C GLY A 274 10.78 -9.31 -0.74
N ASN A 275 11.41 -8.34 -1.42
CA ASN A 275 11.94 -8.53 -2.77
C ASN A 275 13.06 -9.57 -2.82
N ALA A 276 13.98 -9.58 -1.86
CA ALA A 276 15.04 -10.58 -1.77
C ALA A 276 14.47 -12.00 -1.62
N LEU A 277 13.49 -12.16 -0.73
CA LEU A 277 12.86 -13.46 -0.45
C LEU A 277 12.13 -14.03 -1.69
N ILE A 278 11.43 -13.17 -2.43
CA ILE A 278 10.78 -13.56 -3.70
C ILE A 278 11.79 -14.02 -4.76
N GLU A 279 12.98 -13.41 -4.78
CA GLU A 279 14.08 -13.80 -5.66
C GLU A 279 14.88 -15.02 -5.12
N GLY A 280 14.38 -15.71 -4.07
CA GLY A 280 15.00 -16.89 -3.47
C GLY A 280 16.23 -16.60 -2.62
N ARG A 281 16.40 -15.36 -2.14
CA ARG A 281 17.53 -14.96 -1.31
C ARG A 281 17.09 -14.64 0.11
N VAL A 282 17.86 -15.10 1.08
CA VAL A 282 17.65 -14.82 2.51
C VAL A 282 18.44 -13.61 3.01
N HIS A 283 19.00 -12.82 2.10
CA HIS A 283 19.73 -11.60 2.38
C HIS A 283 19.41 -10.50 1.35
N VAL A 284 19.34 -9.28 1.82
CA VAL A 284 19.09 -8.09 0.98
C VAL A 284 20.32 -7.71 0.18
N SER A 285 20.13 -7.18 -1.02
CA SER A 285 21.14 -6.57 -1.87
C SER A 285 20.84 -5.09 -2.13
N TYR A 286 21.82 -4.32 -2.61
CA TYR A 286 21.60 -2.93 -3.05
C TYR A 286 20.51 -2.80 -4.13
N THR A 287 20.44 -3.79 -5.03
CA THR A 287 19.42 -3.82 -6.09
C THR A 287 18.01 -3.93 -5.54
N ASP A 288 17.82 -4.67 -4.43
CA ASP A 288 16.51 -4.76 -3.78
C ASP A 288 16.08 -3.40 -3.21
N VAL A 289 17.00 -2.68 -2.59
CA VAL A 289 16.77 -1.32 -2.09
C VAL A 289 16.37 -0.40 -3.24
N GLU A 290 17.12 -0.40 -4.36
CA GLU A 290 16.86 0.46 -5.52
C GLU A 290 15.53 0.17 -6.22
N LYS A 291 15.05 -1.08 -6.23
CA LYS A 291 13.73 -1.45 -6.76
C LYS A 291 12.59 -0.92 -5.90
N ILE A 292 12.79 -0.82 -4.59
CA ILE A 292 11.75 -0.53 -3.61
C ILE A 292 11.69 0.95 -3.20
N ILE A 293 12.79 1.67 -3.31
CA ILE A 293 12.89 3.03 -2.80
C ILE A 293 11.85 3.99 -3.41
N TYR A 294 11.55 3.88 -4.70
CA TYR A 294 10.57 4.72 -5.37
C TYR A 294 9.17 4.60 -4.78
N PRO A 295 8.54 3.41 -4.75
CA PRO A 295 7.21 3.25 -4.16
C PRO A 295 7.18 3.55 -2.66
N ALA A 296 8.29 3.37 -1.95
CA ALA A 296 8.40 3.64 -0.52
C ALA A 296 8.53 5.13 -0.20
N LEU A 297 9.21 5.92 -1.02
CA LEU A 297 9.55 7.31 -0.68
C LEU A 297 8.77 8.37 -1.44
N ARG A 298 8.19 8.08 -2.63
CA ARG A 298 7.59 9.12 -3.49
C ARG A 298 6.47 9.93 -2.83
N HIS A 299 5.72 9.35 -1.90
CA HIS A 299 4.64 10.02 -1.16
C HIS A 299 5.09 10.62 0.16
N ARG A 300 6.37 10.45 0.50
CA ARG A 300 7.01 10.97 1.71
C ARG A 300 7.91 12.17 1.45
N LEU A 301 8.17 12.44 0.16
CA LEU A 301 8.92 13.63 -0.26
C LEU A 301 7.91 14.75 -0.57
N ILE A 302 7.93 15.80 0.23
CA ILE A 302 7.08 16.95 0.02
C ILE A 302 7.83 17.92 -0.85
N LEU A 303 7.35 18.10 -2.07
CA LEU A 303 7.90 19.02 -3.03
C LEU A 303 7.57 20.48 -2.65
N ASN A 304 8.37 21.42 -3.12
CA ASN A 304 8.09 22.84 -2.98
C ASN A 304 7.44 23.39 -4.25
N PHE A 305 7.01 24.66 -4.20
CA PHE A 305 6.36 25.34 -5.32
C PHE A 305 7.23 25.37 -6.60
N GLN A 306 8.56 25.46 -6.46
CA GLN A 306 9.45 25.46 -7.61
C GLN A 306 9.42 24.13 -8.35
N ALA A 307 9.37 23.00 -7.64
CA ALA A 307 9.24 21.68 -8.24
C ALA A 307 7.95 21.57 -9.04
N GLU A 308 6.83 22.07 -8.51
CA GLU A 308 5.53 22.10 -9.20
C GLU A 308 5.60 22.95 -10.47
N ALA A 309 6.19 24.16 -10.40
CA ALA A 309 6.32 25.07 -11.53
C ALA A 309 7.21 24.49 -12.65
N GLU A 310 8.21 23.70 -12.30
CA GLU A 310 9.15 23.07 -13.24
C GLU A 310 8.75 21.63 -13.61
N ASN A 311 7.59 21.13 -13.13
CA ASN A 311 7.09 19.77 -13.32
C ASN A 311 8.09 18.68 -12.88
N VAL A 312 8.85 18.93 -11.81
CA VAL A 312 9.77 17.97 -11.21
C VAL A 312 9.00 17.03 -10.29
N THR A 313 9.16 15.73 -10.52
CA THR A 313 8.49 14.68 -9.75
C THR A 313 9.34 14.18 -8.59
N ALA A 314 8.71 13.62 -7.56
CA ALA A 314 9.42 12.96 -6.46
C ALA A 314 10.34 11.84 -6.96
N ASP A 315 9.93 11.08 -7.98
CA ASP A 315 10.74 10.01 -8.58
C ASP A 315 12.03 10.54 -9.22
N GLN A 316 11.99 11.72 -9.86
CA GLN A 316 13.20 12.36 -10.39
C GLN A 316 14.16 12.77 -9.28
N VAL A 317 13.64 13.30 -8.18
CA VAL A 317 14.47 13.64 -7.01
C VAL A 317 15.09 12.39 -6.39
N ILE A 318 14.31 11.31 -6.23
CA ILE A 318 14.82 10.01 -5.74
C ILE A 318 15.93 9.48 -6.64
N ALA A 319 15.76 9.56 -7.98
CA ALA A 319 16.78 9.13 -8.94
C ALA A 319 18.10 9.89 -8.76
N GLU A 320 18.05 11.20 -8.53
CA GLU A 320 19.26 12.01 -8.28
C GLU A 320 19.90 11.71 -6.91
N VAL A 321 19.10 11.43 -5.89
CA VAL A 321 19.59 10.97 -4.58
C VAL A 321 20.35 9.65 -4.71
N ILE A 322 19.78 8.66 -5.43
CA ILE A 322 20.43 7.36 -5.66
C ILE A 322 21.78 7.51 -6.36
N LYS A 323 21.87 8.38 -7.38
CA LYS A 323 23.12 8.62 -8.11
C LYS A 323 24.24 9.21 -7.24
N GLN A 324 23.90 10.04 -6.27
CA GLN A 324 24.87 10.77 -5.44
C GLN A 324 25.28 10.02 -4.18
N VAL A 325 24.42 9.11 -3.66
CA VAL A 325 24.73 8.36 -2.46
C VAL A 325 25.56 7.12 -2.83
N PRO A 326 26.82 7.01 -2.37
CA PRO A 326 27.66 5.86 -2.69
C PRO A 326 27.14 4.60 -2.01
N LYS A 327 27.40 3.45 -2.65
CA LYS A 327 27.03 2.11 -2.11
C LYS A 327 28.05 1.56 -1.10
N ASN A 328 29.14 2.31 -0.87
CA ASN A 328 30.27 1.89 -0.01
C ASN A 328 30.07 2.35 1.43
#